data_8a0f6c973dd8c545b5d1bb114fdf97f4
#
_entry.id   8a0f6c973dd8c545b5d1bb114fdf97f4
#
_cell.length_a   1.000
_cell.length_b   1.000
_cell.length_c   1.000
_cell.angle_alpha   90.00
_cell.angle_beta   90.00
_cell.angle_gamma   90.00
#
_symmetry.space_group_name_H-M   'P 1'
#
loop_
_entity.id
_entity.type
_entity.pdbx_description
1 polymer ?
#
loop_
_entity_poly.entity_id
_entity_poly.type
_entity_poly.pdbx_seq_one_letter_code
_entity_poly.pdbx_strand_id
1 'polypeptide(L)'
;MTLFMTVGTGVNPDSDIEGYKRLAQGIYASLHKIYPDYIVFFASELSKNTISYVEELFIADDDEFIEGQDYEIVILEDIDNFNDCFEAIEAEIWKFDILSDEKHEIIMDYTSGTKTMSSAMACCGMFYSKDLITVSGDRKNGIVSLGTESIKYQNLYKVYDKISLMRMRNHFNANRFYTASKILETIVDANLPKEDLSNLVNAYYAWDNMDFEIAYDYLTKVDLDKLAFNDIRDDLKINLKALGTIVRSPHENLKNCYILASLINNSIRRAEEYKYDDAIARLYRAFELIAQIRLGK
;
A
#
# COMPACT_ATOMS: atom_id res chain seq x y z
N MET A 1 -3.92 -0.11 23.11
CA MET A 1 -4.37 0.48 21.84
C MET A 1 -4.37 1.99 21.97
N THR A 2 -3.66 2.70 21.10
CA THR A 2 -3.59 4.17 21.09
C THR A 2 -4.48 4.71 19.95
N LEU A 3 -5.34 5.67 20.26
CA LEU A 3 -6.21 6.32 19.27
C LEU A 3 -5.61 7.67 18.87
N PHE A 4 -5.34 7.84 17.57
CA PHE A 4 -5.01 9.13 16.97
C PHE A 4 -6.28 9.75 16.39
N MET A 5 -6.60 10.96 16.79
CA MET A 5 -7.86 11.59 16.37
C MET A 5 -7.64 13.05 15.96
N THR A 6 -8.11 13.43 14.78
CA THR A 6 -8.18 14.83 14.39
C THR A 6 -9.40 15.50 14.99
N VAL A 7 -9.23 16.72 15.52
CA VAL A 7 -10.30 17.45 16.21
C VAL A 7 -10.56 18.81 15.54
N GLY A 8 -11.81 19.03 15.20
CA GLY A 8 -12.29 20.31 14.63
C GLY A 8 -12.98 21.20 15.64
N THR A 9 -13.50 22.33 15.16
CA THR A 9 -14.24 23.33 15.95
C THR A 9 -15.77 23.19 15.84
N GLY A 10 -16.25 22.27 14.97
CA GLY A 10 -17.65 22.26 14.56
C GLY A 10 -17.91 23.23 13.39
N VAL A 11 -19.21 23.49 13.08
CA VAL A 11 -19.62 24.10 11.80
C VAL A 11 -19.40 25.62 11.72
N ASN A 12 -19.16 26.32 12.85
CA ASN A 12 -18.90 27.79 12.87
C ASN A 12 -18.03 28.17 14.07
N PRO A 13 -16.72 28.40 13.90
CA PRO A 13 -15.81 28.66 15.03
C PRO A 13 -16.04 30.01 15.73
N ASP A 14 -16.57 31.02 15.03
CA ASP A 14 -16.54 32.41 15.52
C ASP A 14 -17.72 32.83 16.44
N SER A 15 -18.74 31.97 16.62
CA SER A 15 -19.92 32.38 17.38
C SER A 15 -20.69 31.26 18.10
N ASP A 16 -20.24 30.00 18.07
CA ASP A 16 -21.15 28.91 18.47
C ASP A 16 -20.49 27.93 19.47
N ILE A 17 -20.51 28.33 20.77
CA ILE A 17 -20.18 27.41 21.89
C ILE A 17 -20.96 26.09 21.78
N GLU A 18 -22.16 26.12 21.25
CA GLU A 18 -22.98 24.94 20.98
C GLU A 18 -22.38 24.01 19.93
N GLY A 19 -21.61 24.54 18.97
CA GLY A 19 -20.86 23.74 17.97
C GLY A 19 -19.76 22.89 18.63
N TYR A 20 -18.97 23.51 19.49
CA TYR A 20 -17.93 22.82 20.27
C TYR A 20 -18.53 21.73 21.16
N LYS A 21 -19.59 22.04 21.92
CA LYS A 21 -20.25 21.09 22.80
C LYS A 21 -20.85 19.90 22.07
N ARG A 22 -21.52 20.14 20.93
CA ARG A 22 -22.09 19.04 20.13
C ARG A 22 -20.98 18.13 19.55
N LEU A 23 -19.86 18.73 19.10
CA LEU A 23 -18.73 17.94 18.61
C LEU A 23 -18.09 17.15 19.75
N ALA A 24 -17.91 17.78 20.92
CA ALA A 24 -17.40 17.13 22.12
C ALA A 24 -18.27 15.94 22.54
N GLN A 25 -19.60 16.08 22.52
CA GLN A 25 -20.52 14.96 22.79
C GLN A 25 -20.33 13.80 21.82
N GLY A 26 -20.13 14.08 20.51
CA GLY A 26 -19.85 13.04 19.52
C GLY A 26 -18.52 12.35 19.74
N ILE A 27 -17.47 13.10 20.10
CA ILE A 27 -16.16 12.55 20.46
C ILE A 27 -16.29 11.69 21.71
N TYR A 28 -16.87 12.21 22.79
CA TYR A 28 -17.10 11.50 24.03
C TYR A 28 -17.81 10.15 23.82
N ALA A 29 -18.92 10.15 23.07
CA ALA A 29 -19.64 8.92 22.75
C ALA A 29 -18.83 7.94 21.90
N SER A 30 -17.95 8.45 21.03
CA SER A 30 -17.04 7.61 20.25
C SER A 30 -15.95 6.98 21.12
N LEU A 31 -15.36 7.73 22.06
CA LEU A 31 -14.36 7.24 22.99
C LEU A 31 -14.90 6.10 23.84
N HIS A 32 -16.13 6.21 24.33
CA HIS A 32 -16.79 5.15 25.09
C HIS A 32 -17.05 3.87 24.29
N LYS A 33 -17.12 3.96 22.97
CA LYS A 33 -17.29 2.79 22.08
C LYS A 33 -15.98 2.20 21.63
N ILE A 34 -14.94 3.02 21.41
CA ILE A 34 -13.61 2.59 20.96
C ILE A 34 -12.82 2.04 22.15
N TYR A 35 -12.94 2.67 23.31
CA TYR A 35 -12.27 2.31 24.57
C TYR A 35 -10.75 2.26 24.43
N PRO A 36 -10.09 3.35 23.99
CA PRO A 36 -8.65 3.39 23.84
C PRO A 36 -7.95 3.48 25.20
N ASP A 37 -6.74 2.91 25.29
CA ASP A 37 -5.90 3.03 26.49
C ASP A 37 -5.22 4.41 26.56
N TYR A 38 -5.02 5.06 25.41
CA TYR A 38 -4.41 6.38 25.29
C TYR A 38 -4.87 7.09 24.03
N ILE A 39 -4.95 8.42 24.07
CA ILE A 39 -5.43 9.21 22.94
C ILE A 39 -4.43 10.31 22.58
N VAL A 40 -4.17 10.48 21.29
CA VAL A 40 -3.44 11.62 20.74
C VAL A 40 -4.41 12.46 19.92
N PHE A 41 -4.74 13.63 20.43
CA PHE A 41 -5.57 14.59 19.73
C PHE A 41 -4.72 15.52 18.86
N PHE A 42 -5.01 15.58 17.57
CA PHE A 42 -4.44 16.56 16.65
C PHE A 42 -5.42 17.70 16.47
N ALA A 43 -5.07 18.88 16.97
CA ALA A 43 -5.97 20.00 17.10
C ALA A 43 -5.31 21.33 16.68
N SER A 44 -6.10 22.31 16.27
CA SER A 44 -5.67 23.72 16.25
C SER A 44 -5.83 24.34 17.63
N GLU A 45 -5.24 25.50 17.85
CA GLU A 45 -5.47 26.28 19.09
C GLU A 45 -6.97 26.50 19.36
N LEU A 46 -7.76 26.76 18.30
CA LEU A 46 -9.21 26.93 18.45
C LEU A 46 -9.94 25.63 18.78
N SER A 47 -9.56 24.53 18.14
CA SER A 47 -10.24 23.24 18.37
C SER A 47 -9.82 22.57 19.68
N LYS A 48 -8.79 23.06 20.36
CA LYS A 48 -8.47 22.69 21.75
C LYS A 48 -9.68 22.90 22.68
N ASN A 49 -10.49 23.92 22.45
CA ASN A 49 -11.72 24.14 23.23
C ASN A 49 -12.69 22.95 23.13
N THR A 50 -12.76 22.26 22.00
CA THR A 50 -13.59 21.04 21.87
C THR A 50 -13.12 19.96 22.85
N ILE A 51 -11.81 19.80 23.02
CA ILE A 51 -11.24 18.80 23.93
C ILE A 51 -11.57 19.17 25.38
N SER A 52 -11.48 20.43 25.76
CA SER A 52 -11.89 20.87 27.09
C SER A 52 -13.37 20.56 27.40
N TYR A 53 -14.25 20.64 26.40
CA TYR A 53 -15.64 20.17 26.59
C TYR A 53 -15.77 18.64 26.66
N VAL A 54 -14.86 17.88 26.06
CA VAL A 54 -14.82 16.42 26.25
C VAL A 54 -14.43 16.11 27.71
N GLU A 55 -13.42 16.80 28.25
CA GLU A 55 -13.04 16.67 29.68
C GLU A 55 -14.22 16.96 30.61
N GLU A 56 -14.94 18.08 30.37
CA GLU A 56 -16.14 18.42 31.14
C GLU A 56 -17.19 17.29 31.15
N LEU A 57 -17.34 16.56 30.05
CA LEU A 57 -18.28 15.43 29.95
C LEU A 57 -17.83 14.23 30.77
N PHE A 58 -16.52 13.88 30.76
CA PHE A 58 -15.99 12.83 31.61
C PHE A 58 -16.15 13.16 33.11
N ILE A 59 -15.81 14.40 33.50
CA ILE A 59 -15.98 14.87 34.88
C ILE A 59 -17.47 14.83 35.30
N ALA A 60 -18.38 15.15 34.41
CA ALA A 60 -19.83 15.11 34.71
C ALA A 60 -20.35 13.69 34.96
N ASP A 61 -19.67 12.68 34.43
CA ASP A 61 -19.99 11.27 34.64
C ASP A 61 -19.13 10.61 35.75
N ASP A 62 -18.50 11.44 36.61
CA ASP A 62 -17.62 11.03 37.71
C ASP A 62 -16.41 10.17 37.24
N ASP A 63 -15.92 10.40 36.02
CA ASP A 63 -14.78 9.72 35.42
C ASP A 63 -13.59 10.69 35.31
N GLU A 64 -12.37 10.16 35.44
CA GLU A 64 -11.14 10.93 35.30
C GLU A 64 -10.69 10.91 33.82
N PHE A 65 -10.30 12.07 33.29
CA PHE A 65 -9.74 12.20 31.95
C PHE A 65 -8.68 13.30 31.96
N ILE A 66 -7.41 12.89 32.09
CA ILE A 66 -6.31 13.77 32.48
C ILE A 66 -5.28 13.86 31.36
N GLU A 67 -4.95 15.10 30.94
CA GLU A 67 -3.86 15.35 29.97
C GLU A 67 -2.53 14.84 30.53
N GLY A 68 -1.77 14.14 29.68
CA GLY A 68 -0.49 13.50 30.05
C GLY A 68 -0.63 12.11 30.70
N GLN A 69 -1.84 11.66 31.04
CA GLN A 69 -2.12 10.34 31.57
C GLN A 69 -3.03 9.53 30.63
N ASP A 70 -4.15 10.10 30.21
CA ASP A 70 -5.14 9.43 29.35
C ASP A 70 -5.05 9.91 27.91
N TYR A 71 -4.58 11.15 27.72
CA TYR A 71 -4.41 11.73 26.39
C TYR A 71 -3.31 12.80 26.36
N GLU A 72 -2.91 13.16 25.15
CA GLU A 72 -2.08 14.34 24.85
C GLU A 72 -2.67 15.11 23.66
N ILE A 73 -2.31 16.40 23.58
CA ILE A 73 -2.74 17.28 22.48
C ILE A 73 -1.53 17.73 21.67
N VAL A 74 -1.55 17.40 20.39
CA VAL A 74 -0.60 17.90 19.40
C VAL A 74 -1.23 19.09 18.69
N ILE A 75 -0.66 20.28 18.90
CA ILE A 75 -1.13 21.49 18.24
C ILE A 75 -0.54 21.57 16.83
N LEU A 76 -1.42 21.64 15.84
CA LEU A 76 -1.08 21.86 14.45
C LEU A 76 -1.00 23.37 14.18
N GLU A 77 0.18 23.86 13.77
CA GLU A 77 0.41 25.29 13.54
C GLU A 77 -0.37 25.80 12.32
N ASP A 78 -0.34 25.06 11.22
CA ASP A 78 -1.11 25.35 10.01
C ASP A 78 -2.00 24.18 9.61
N ILE A 79 -3.27 24.24 10.01
CA ILE A 79 -4.27 23.20 9.74
C ILE A 79 -4.70 23.12 8.26
N ASP A 80 -4.31 24.08 7.44
CA ASP A 80 -4.60 24.14 6.01
C ASP A 80 -3.39 23.68 5.17
N ASN A 81 -2.21 23.54 5.79
CA ASN A 81 -1.03 22.96 5.17
C ASN A 81 -0.98 21.45 5.37
N PHE A 82 -1.09 20.73 4.27
CA PHE A 82 -1.10 19.25 4.29
C PHE A 82 0.22 18.66 4.84
N ASN A 83 1.38 19.24 4.46
CA ASN A 83 2.66 18.72 4.88
C ASN A 83 2.88 18.89 6.38
N ASP A 84 2.52 20.05 6.93
CA ASP A 84 2.64 20.33 8.37
C ASP A 84 1.76 19.37 9.19
N CYS A 85 0.53 19.15 8.75
CA CYS A 85 -0.36 18.15 9.36
C CYS A 85 0.20 16.74 9.25
N PHE A 86 0.74 16.35 8.08
CA PHE A 86 1.29 15.03 7.86
C PHE A 86 2.53 14.78 8.74
N GLU A 87 3.48 15.72 8.76
CA GLU A 87 4.72 15.63 9.54
C GLU A 87 4.46 15.56 11.05
N ALA A 88 3.49 16.31 11.54
CA ALA A 88 3.09 16.26 12.96
C ALA A 88 2.49 14.89 13.33
N ILE A 89 1.62 14.33 12.48
CA ILE A 89 1.04 13.00 12.72
C ILE A 89 2.11 11.91 12.59
N GLU A 90 2.99 12.03 11.61
CA GLU A 90 4.12 11.13 11.40
C GLU A 90 5.05 11.10 12.62
N ALA A 91 5.37 12.25 13.19
CA ALA A 91 6.23 12.35 14.37
C ALA A 91 5.66 11.54 15.56
N GLU A 92 4.35 11.58 15.77
CA GLU A 92 3.70 10.80 16.82
C GLU A 92 3.65 9.29 16.48
N ILE A 93 3.48 8.91 15.21
CA ILE A 93 3.61 7.50 14.80
C ILE A 93 5.02 6.99 15.14
N TRP A 94 6.06 7.78 14.84
CA TRP A 94 7.44 7.41 15.18
C TRP A 94 7.64 7.25 16.68
N LYS A 95 7.06 8.13 17.49
CA LYS A 95 7.14 8.10 18.94
C LYS A 95 6.51 6.82 19.52
N PHE A 96 5.30 6.45 19.08
CA PHE A 96 4.55 5.32 19.63
C PHE A 96 4.91 3.96 19.03
N ASP A 97 5.29 3.88 17.75
CA ASP A 97 5.47 2.60 17.05
C ASP A 97 6.93 2.22 16.84
N ILE A 98 7.81 3.20 16.64
CA ILE A 98 9.19 2.96 16.20
C ILE A 98 10.18 3.18 17.36
N LEU A 99 9.97 4.21 18.19
CA LEU A 99 10.86 4.55 19.29
C LEU A 99 10.46 3.88 20.61
N SER A 100 9.26 3.32 20.70
CA SER A 100 8.79 2.57 21.85
C SER A 100 9.30 1.12 21.82
N ASP A 101 9.76 0.62 22.95
CA ASP A 101 10.15 -0.80 23.11
C ASP A 101 8.94 -1.75 23.03
N GLU A 102 7.73 -1.23 23.23
CA GLU A 102 6.46 -1.95 23.12
C GLU A 102 5.74 -1.54 21.84
N LYS A 103 5.30 -2.53 21.05
CA LYS A 103 4.45 -2.26 19.88
C LYS A 103 3.07 -1.80 20.32
N HIS A 104 2.75 -0.54 20.08
CA HIS A 104 1.42 0.00 20.29
C HIS A 104 0.56 -0.22 19.03
N GLU A 105 -0.64 -0.79 19.25
CA GLU A 105 -1.67 -0.79 18.21
C GLU A 105 -2.20 0.64 18.06
N ILE A 106 -1.93 1.28 16.92
CA ILE A 106 -2.40 2.63 16.60
C ILE A 106 -3.61 2.52 15.67
N ILE A 107 -4.74 3.09 16.11
CA ILE A 107 -5.94 3.29 15.30
C ILE A 107 -6.10 4.78 15.05
N MET A 108 -6.46 5.16 13.81
CA MET A 108 -6.55 6.55 13.39
C MET A 108 -7.98 6.92 13.01
N ASP A 109 -8.57 7.86 13.75
CA ASP A 109 -9.88 8.45 13.44
C ASP A 109 -9.70 9.77 12.68
N TYR A 110 -10.12 9.78 11.43
CA TYR A 110 -10.11 10.96 10.56
C TYR A 110 -11.50 11.58 10.32
N THR A 111 -12.43 11.34 11.25
CA THR A 111 -13.84 11.80 11.12
C THR A 111 -13.97 13.31 11.25
N SER A 112 -13.22 13.92 12.14
CA SER A 112 -13.30 15.33 12.52
C SER A 112 -12.09 16.13 12.01
N GLY A 113 -12.04 17.43 12.28
CA GLY A 113 -11.00 18.33 11.81
C GLY A 113 -11.29 18.96 10.45
N THR A 114 -10.34 19.73 9.94
CA THR A 114 -10.42 20.27 8.57
C THR A 114 -10.25 19.13 7.56
N LYS A 115 -10.59 19.41 6.30
CA LYS A 115 -10.33 18.44 5.21
C LYS A 115 -8.86 18.12 5.09
N THR A 116 -7.99 19.09 5.32
CA THR A 116 -6.53 18.92 5.26
C THR A 116 -6.04 18.00 6.38
N MET A 117 -6.44 18.25 7.63
CA MET A 117 -6.13 17.40 8.77
C MET A 117 -6.60 15.95 8.55
N SER A 118 -7.88 15.78 8.18
CA SER A 118 -8.45 14.43 7.93
C SER A 118 -7.76 13.71 6.78
N SER A 119 -7.39 14.44 5.71
CA SER A 119 -6.67 13.85 4.58
C SER A 119 -5.25 13.44 4.96
N ALA A 120 -4.55 14.28 5.75
CA ALA A 120 -3.22 13.95 6.25
C ALA A 120 -3.24 12.72 7.17
N MET A 121 -4.21 12.65 8.09
CA MET A 121 -4.41 11.48 8.96
C MET A 121 -4.66 10.20 8.15
N ALA A 122 -5.55 10.27 7.16
CA ALA A 122 -5.83 9.13 6.28
C ALA A 122 -4.60 8.72 5.45
N CYS A 123 -3.81 9.68 4.96
CA CYS A 123 -2.56 9.41 4.24
C CYS A 123 -1.51 8.75 5.16
N CYS A 124 -1.32 9.25 6.38
CA CYS A 124 -0.44 8.62 7.36
C CYS A 124 -0.86 7.18 7.67
N GLY A 125 -2.15 6.95 7.92
CA GLY A 125 -2.69 5.61 8.13
C GLY A 125 -2.39 4.66 6.97
N MET A 126 -2.56 5.13 5.72
CA MET A 126 -2.20 4.34 4.54
C MET A 126 -0.70 4.13 4.43
N PHE A 127 0.12 5.15 4.65
CA PHE A 127 1.56 5.08 4.47
C PHE A 127 2.22 4.15 5.48
N TYR A 128 1.78 4.23 6.74
CA TYR A 128 2.31 3.44 7.87
C TYR A 128 1.52 2.17 8.17
N SER A 129 0.56 1.80 7.30
CA SER A 129 -0.27 0.58 7.45
C SER A 129 -0.99 0.51 8.80
N LYS A 130 -1.55 1.64 9.24
CA LYS A 130 -2.37 1.73 10.46
C LYS A 130 -3.85 1.56 10.14
N ASP A 131 -4.62 1.08 11.10
CA ASP A 131 -6.05 0.94 10.94
C ASP A 131 -6.73 2.31 10.95
N LEU A 132 -7.56 2.54 9.93
CA LEU A 132 -8.35 3.76 9.82
C LEU A 132 -9.80 3.51 10.22
N ILE A 133 -10.35 4.42 11.00
CA ILE A 133 -11.76 4.42 11.36
C ILE A 133 -12.43 5.73 11.01
N THR A 134 -13.75 5.66 10.84
CA THR A 134 -14.63 6.82 10.81
C THR A 134 -15.82 6.58 11.70
N VAL A 135 -16.26 7.64 12.35
CA VAL A 135 -17.53 7.67 13.08
C VAL A 135 -18.64 8.09 12.12
N SER A 136 -19.60 7.23 11.91
CA SER A 136 -20.79 7.49 11.09
C SER A 136 -22.04 7.45 11.95
N GLY A 137 -23.11 8.09 11.47
CA GLY A 137 -24.40 8.14 12.15
C GLY A 137 -25.30 9.16 11.47
N ASP A 138 -26.50 9.36 12.01
CA ASP A 138 -27.38 10.41 11.56
C ASP A 138 -26.74 11.77 11.81
N ARG A 139 -26.68 12.62 10.78
CA ARG A 139 -25.99 13.90 10.89
C ARG A 139 -26.97 15.06 10.99
N LYS A 140 -26.75 15.91 11.98
CA LYS A 140 -27.48 17.18 12.15
C LYS A 140 -26.45 18.31 12.10
N ASN A 141 -26.60 19.23 11.15
CA ASN A 141 -25.61 20.31 10.92
C ASN A 141 -24.17 19.83 10.75
N GLY A 142 -23.97 18.69 10.03
CA GLY A 142 -22.65 18.15 9.76
C GLY A 142 -22.04 17.28 10.89
N ILE A 143 -22.62 17.29 12.09
CA ILE A 143 -22.18 16.54 13.27
C ILE A 143 -23.04 15.30 13.47
N VAL A 144 -22.44 14.18 13.85
CA VAL A 144 -23.15 12.94 14.15
C VAL A 144 -24.03 13.14 15.39
N SER A 145 -25.29 12.74 15.30
CA SER A 145 -26.27 12.89 16.38
C SER A 145 -26.01 11.87 17.49
N LEU A 146 -26.03 12.34 18.73
CA LEU A 146 -25.77 11.51 19.91
C LEU A 146 -26.66 10.26 19.93
N GLY A 147 -26.04 9.11 20.22
CA GLY A 147 -26.70 7.80 20.26
C GLY A 147 -26.87 7.10 18.91
N THR A 148 -26.48 7.74 17.80
CA THR A 148 -26.50 7.14 16.46
C THR A 148 -25.11 6.76 15.95
N GLU A 149 -24.06 6.99 16.74
CA GLU A 149 -22.66 6.77 16.36
C GLU A 149 -22.41 5.29 16.06
N SER A 150 -21.72 5.06 14.95
CA SER A 150 -21.27 3.74 14.53
C SER A 150 -19.82 3.85 14.06
N ILE A 151 -18.94 3.12 14.69
CA ILE A 151 -17.53 3.04 14.30
C ILE A 151 -17.41 2.16 13.05
N LYS A 152 -16.77 2.68 12.01
CA LYS A 152 -16.54 1.95 10.77
C LYS A 152 -15.06 1.84 10.51
N TYR A 153 -14.54 0.63 10.60
CA TYR A 153 -13.19 0.33 10.11
C TYR A 153 -13.15 0.43 8.58
N GLN A 154 -12.12 1.12 8.08
CA GLN A 154 -11.91 1.29 6.65
C GLN A 154 -11.00 0.19 6.14
N ASN A 155 -11.51 -0.64 5.27
CA ASN A 155 -10.70 -1.69 4.65
C ASN A 155 -9.84 -1.09 3.51
N LEU A 156 -8.56 -0.87 3.78
CA LEU A 156 -7.60 -0.31 2.84
C LEU A 156 -6.84 -1.36 2.02
N TYR A 157 -7.04 -2.65 2.27
CA TYR A 157 -6.32 -3.72 1.55
C TYR A 157 -6.40 -3.57 0.03
N LYS A 158 -7.57 -3.19 -0.50
CA LYS A 158 -7.71 -2.96 -1.95
C LYS A 158 -6.86 -1.81 -2.48
N VAL A 159 -6.60 -0.78 -1.66
CA VAL A 159 -5.74 0.35 -2.03
C VAL A 159 -4.28 -0.10 -2.00
N TYR A 160 -3.87 -0.80 -0.95
CA TYR A 160 -2.52 -1.38 -0.84
C TYR A 160 -2.22 -2.34 -1.99
N ASP A 161 -3.17 -3.21 -2.31
CA ASP A 161 -3.01 -4.17 -3.41
C ASP A 161 -2.87 -3.48 -4.76
N LYS A 162 -3.60 -2.38 -5.01
CA LYS A 162 -3.42 -1.55 -6.22
C LYS A 162 -2.03 -0.92 -6.28
N ILE A 163 -1.53 -0.39 -5.16
CA ILE A 163 -0.17 0.17 -5.08
C ILE A 163 0.86 -0.94 -5.33
N SER A 164 0.68 -2.10 -4.70
CA SER A 164 1.54 -3.27 -4.88
C SER A 164 1.55 -3.75 -6.32
N LEU A 165 0.40 -3.82 -6.98
CA LEU A 165 0.30 -4.15 -8.42
C LEU A 165 1.05 -3.14 -9.29
N MET A 166 0.92 -1.86 -9.02
CA MET A 166 1.64 -0.83 -9.77
C MET A 166 3.17 -0.95 -9.56
N ARG A 167 3.62 -1.20 -8.33
CA ARG A 167 5.04 -1.45 -8.02
C ARG A 167 5.53 -2.72 -8.72
N MET A 168 4.77 -3.82 -8.62
CA MET A 168 5.07 -5.08 -9.30
C MET A 168 5.25 -4.86 -10.80
N ARG A 169 4.31 -4.16 -11.46
CA ARG A 169 4.39 -3.85 -12.89
C ARG A 169 5.65 -3.04 -13.24
N ASN A 170 6.00 -2.05 -12.43
CA ASN A 170 7.19 -1.24 -12.63
C ASN A 170 8.47 -2.08 -12.53
N HIS A 171 8.55 -2.96 -11.54
CA HIS A 171 9.68 -3.88 -11.41
C HIS A 171 9.73 -4.90 -12.55
N PHE A 172 8.58 -5.47 -12.93
CA PHE A 172 8.50 -6.38 -14.07
C PHE A 172 9.00 -5.73 -15.36
N ASN A 173 8.52 -4.53 -15.68
CA ASN A 173 8.93 -3.78 -16.86
C ASN A 173 10.40 -3.34 -16.83
N ALA A 174 11.00 -3.24 -15.64
CA ALA A 174 12.42 -2.99 -15.44
C ALA A 174 13.25 -4.29 -15.39
N ASN A 175 12.69 -5.43 -15.82
CA ASN A 175 13.30 -6.77 -15.81
C ASN A 175 13.70 -7.31 -14.43
N ARG A 176 13.18 -6.72 -13.34
CA ARG A 176 13.43 -7.13 -11.95
C ARG A 176 12.39 -8.17 -11.50
N PHE A 177 12.37 -9.31 -12.18
CA PHE A 177 11.31 -10.32 -12.03
C PHE A 177 11.25 -10.92 -10.63
N TYR A 178 12.40 -11.15 -9.97
CA TYR A 178 12.45 -11.62 -8.59
C TYR A 178 11.75 -10.65 -7.63
N THR A 179 12.05 -9.36 -7.74
CA THR A 179 11.38 -8.33 -6.90
C THR A 179 9.89 -8.26 -7.21
N ALA A 180 9.51 -8.35 -8.47
CA ALA A 180 8.10 -8.38 -8.88
C ALA A 180 7.35 -9.58 -8.26
N SER A 181 7.97 -10.78 -8.22
CA SER A 181 7.36 -11.95 -7.61
C SER A 181 7.17 -11.78 -6.10
N LYS A 182 8.14 -11.18 -5.40
CA LYS A 182 8.02 -10.91 -3.96
C LYS A 182 6.92 -9.91 -3.62
N ILE A 183 6.72 -8.90 -4.45
CA ILE A 183 5.61 -7.96 -4.28
C ILE A 183 4.26 -8.67 -4.47
N LEU A 184 4.13 -9.58 -5.42
CA LEU A 184 2.88 -10.34 -5.62
C LEU A 184 2.50 -11.19 -4.41
N GLU A 185 3.47 -11.69 -3.64
CA GLU A 185 3.21 -12.45 -2.41
C GLU A 185 2.43 -11.62 -1.37
N THR A 186 2.63 -10.30 -1.34
CA THR A 186 1.99 -9.38 -0.37
C THR A 186 0.55 -9.02 -0.71
N ILE A 187 0.08 -9.31 -1.93
CA ILE A 187 -1.28 -8.99 -2.39
C ILE A 187 -2.30 -9.95 -1.76
N VAL A 188 -3.37 -9.42 -1.21
CA VAL A 188 -4.40 -10.16 -0.46
C VAL A 188 -5.76 -10.22 -1.19
N ASP A 189 -6.06 -9.26 -2.09
CA ASP A 189 -7.36 -9.19 -2.78
C ASP A 189 -7.61 -10.43 -3.65
N ALA A 190 -8.59 -11.24 -3.24
CA ALA A 190 -8.99 -12.45 -3.95
C ALA A 190 -9.63 -12.18 -5.34
N ASN A 191 -10.03 -10.95 -5.65
CA ASN A 191 -10.60 -10.59 -6.95
C ASN A 191 -9.55 -10.33 -8.03
N LEU A 192 -8.28 -10.24 -7.64
CA LEU A 192 -7.19 -10.07 -8.59
C LEU A 192 -6.77 -11.43 -9.16
N PRO A 193 -6.36 -11.50 -10.44
CA PRO A 193 -5.86 -12.73 -11.04
C PRO A 193 -4.43 -13.05 -10.55
N LYS A 194 -4.28 -13.17 -9.23
CA LYS A 194 -2.98 -13.30 -8.55
C LYS A 194 -2.20 -14.52 -9.04
N GLU A 195 -2.89 -15.65 -9.25
CA GLU A 195 -2.26 -16.88 -9.73
C GLU A 195 -1.70 -16.71 -11.15
N ASP A 196 -2.47 -16.11 -12.07
CA ASP A 196 -1.99 -15.86 -13.43
C ASP A 196 -0.84 -14.86 -13.46
N LEU A 197 -0.92 -13.79 -12.65
CA LEU A 197 0.18 -12.82 -12.51
C LEU A 197 1.43 -13.47 -11.93
N SER A 198 1.29 -14.35 -10.95
CA SER A 198 2.39 -15.11 -10.38
C SER A 198 3.01 -16.06 -11.41
N ASN A 199 2.20 -16.79 -12.16
CA ASN A 199 2.66 -17.65 -13.24
C ASN A 199 3.39 -16.83 -14.32
N LEU A 200 2.85 -15.67 -14.71
CA LEU A 200 3.47 -14.77 -15.67
C LEU A 200 4.86 -14.31 -15.18
N VAL A 201 4.93 -13.77 -13.96
CA VAL A 201 6.20 -13.25 -13.41
C VAL A 201 7.23 -14.36 -13.25
N ASN A 202 6.83 -15.54 -12.76
CA ASN A 202 7.71 -16.69 -12.59
C ASN A 202 8.19 -17.27 -13.94
N ALA A 203 7.34 -17.21 -14.97
CA ALA A 203 7.74 -17.59 -16.32
C ALA A 203 8.89 -16.71 -16.84
N TYR A 204 8.76 -15.40 -16.71
CA TYR A 204 9.80 -14.46 -17.14
C TYR A 204 11.04 -14.53 -16.25
N TYR A 205 10.89 -14.77 -14.95
CA TYR A 205 12.01 -14.98 -14.05
C TYR A 205 12.82 -16.23 -14.44
N ALA A 206 12.16 -17.35 -14.70
CA ALA A 206 12.80 -18.58 -15.16
C ALA A 206 13.46 -18.37 -16.54
N TRP A 207 12.78 -17.71 -17.48
CA TRP A 207 13.35 -17.40 -18.79
C TRP A 207 14.59 -16.52 -18.70
N ASP A 208 14.59 -15.55 -17.83
CA ASP A 208 15.73 -14.67 -17.58
C ASP A 208 16.96 -15.42 -17.02
N ASN A 209 16.70 -16.52 -16.31
CA ASN A 209 17.72 -17.47 -15.83
C ASN A 209 18.06 -18.58 -16.84
N MET A 210 17.48 -18.56 -18.03
CA MET A 210 17.62 -19.59 -19.08
C MET A 210 17.03 -20.96 -18.73
N ASP A 211 16.13 -21.01 -17.74
CA ASP A 211 15.38 -22.22 -17.35
C ASP A 211 14.13 -22.36 -18.23
N PHE A 212 14.33 -22.70 -19.51
CA PHE A 212 13.29 -22.64 -20.54
C PHE A 212 12.12 -23.59 -20.29
N GLU A 213 12.35 -24.78 -19.76
CA GLU A 213 11.33 -25.76 -19.41
C GLU A 213 10.40 -25.21 -18.32
N ILE A 214 10.99 -24.64 -17.28
CA ILE A 214 10.26 -24.03 -16.15
C ILE A 214 9.49 -22.80 -16.64
N ALA A 215 10.12 -21.96 -17.47
CA ALA A 215 9.50 -20.79 -18.06
C ALA A 215 8.27 -21.16 -18.91
N TYR A 216 8.40 -22.19 -19.73
CA TYR A 216 7.33 -22.69 -20.57
C TYR A 216 6.17 -23.25 -19.72
N ASP A 217 6.48 -24.07 -18.70
CA ASP A 217 5.48 -24.63 -17.80
C ASP A 217 4.66 -23.54 -17.09
N TYR A 218 5.31 -22.52 -16.55
CA TYR A 218 4.61 -21.40 -15.95
C TYR A 218 3.77 -20.60 -16.97
N LEU A 219 4.31 -20.28 -18.15
CA LEU A 219 3.60 -19.46 -19.12
C LEU A 219 2.37 -20.17 -19.71
N THR A 220 2.40 -21.51 -19.79
CA THR A 220 1.23 -22.29 -20.22
C THR A 220 0.08 -22.28 -19.23
N LYS A 221 0.33 -21.96 -17.95
CA LYS A 221 -0.69 -21.87 -16.89
C LYS A 221 -1.41 -20.52 -16.86
N VAL A 222 -0.91 -19.53 -17.59
CA VAL A 222 -1.52 -18.19 -17.63
C VAL A 222 -2.76 -18.23 -18.51
N ASP A 223 -3.91 -17.86 -17.96
CA ASP A 223 -5.14 -17.68 -18.73
C ASP A 223 -5.09 -16.33 -19.50
N LEU A 224 -4.68 -16.42 -20.77
CA LEU A 224 -4.51 -15.25 -21.64
C LEU A 224 -5.83 -14.57 -22.05
N ASP A 225 -6.97 -15.20 -21.77
CA ASP A 225 -8.28 -14.64 -22.12
C ASP A 225 -8.85 -13.72 -21.03
N LYS A 226 -8.21 -13.65 -19.89
CA LYS A 226 -8.57 -12.68 -18.85
C LYS A 226 -8.33 -11.23 -19.29
N LEU A 227 -9.25 -10.34 -18.93
CA LEU A 227 -9.18 -8.90 -19.25
C LEU A 227 -7.85 -8.24 -18.84
N ALA A 228 -7.23 -8.73 -17.77
CA ALA A 228 -5.94 -8.22 -17.30
C ALA A 228 -4.80 -8.31 -18.31
N PHE A 229 -4.89 -9.18 -19.32
CA PHE A 229 -3.85 -9.43 -20.32
C PHE A 229 -4.20 -8.95 -21.72
N ASN A 230 -5.34 -8.28 -21.91
CA ASN A 230 -5.80 -7.87 -23.26
C ASN A 230 -4.74 -7.11 -24.05
N ASP A 231 -4.06 -6.15 -23.41
CA ASP A 231 -3.09 -5.28 -24.08
C ASP A 231 -1.78 -5.99 -24.47
N ILE A 232 -1.46 -7.11 -23.81
CA ILE A 232 -0.20 -7.85 -24.01
C ILE A 232 -0.42 -9.28 -24.50
N ARG A 233 -1.66 -9.65 -24.78
CA ARG A 233 -2.05 -11.02 -25.17
C ARG A 233 -1.27 -11.57 -26.34
N ASP A 234 -1.14 -10.78 -27.39
CA ASP A 234 -0.47 -11.23 -28.61
C ASP A 234 1.04 -11.39 -28.38
N ASP A 235 1.64 -10.50 -27.60
CA ASP A 235 3.04 -10.64 -27.22
C ASP A 235 3.27 -11.89 -26.37
N LEU A 236 2.36 -12.18 -25.44
CA LEU A 236 2.43 -13.41 -24.63
C LEU A 236 2.28 -14.68 -25.47
N LYS A 237 1.41 -14.68 -26.50
CA LYS A 237 1.29 -15.79 -27.45
C LYS A 237 2.58 -15.99 -28.27
N ILE A 238 3.21 -14.90 -28.71
CA ILE A 238 4.50 -14.95 -29.42
C ILE A 238 5.56 -15.54 -28.50
N ASN A 239 5.63 -15.08 -27.26
CA ASN A 239 6.60 -15.54 -26.28
C ASN A 239 6.38 -17.02 -25.89
N LEU A 240 5.11 -17.43 -25.73
CA LEU A 240 4.76 -18.84 -25.49
C LEU A 240 5.19 -19.73 -26.65
N LYS A 241 4.98 -19.28 -27.91
CA LYS A 241 5.45 -20.00 -29.10
C LYS A 241 6.97 -20.10 -29.16
N ALA A 242 7.69 -19.03 -28.80
CA ALA A 242 9.15 -19.04 -28.75
C ALA A 242 9.68 -20.05 -27.72
N LEU A 243 9.17 -20.01 -26.50
CA LEU A 243 9.51 -20.99 -25.45
C LEU A 243 9.14 -22.43 -25.87
N GLY A 244 7.95 -22.62 -26.44
CA GLY A 244 7.51 -23.92 -26.97
C GLY A 244 8.45 -24.46 -28.05
N THR A 245 9.01 -23.58 -28.90
CA THR A 245 10.02 -23.97 -29.90
C THR A 245 11.31 -24.41 -29.23
N ILE A 246 11.79 -23.70 -28.21
CA ILE A 246 13.01 -24.09 -27.46
C ILE A 246 12.83 -25.45 -26.80
N VAL A 247 11.69 -25.67 -26.13
CA VAL A 247 11.46 -26.86 -25.31
C VAL A 247 11.07 -28.08 -26.14
N ARG A 248 10.26 -27.92 -27.21
CA ARG A 248 9.57 -29.03 -27.88
C ARG A 248 9.99 -29.28 -29.32
N SER A 249 10.75 -28.38 -29.95
CA SER A 249 11.11 -28.55 -31.36
C SER A 249 12.03 -29.73 -31.55
N PRO A 250 11.76 -30.61 -32.53
CA PRO A 250 12.69 -31.64 -32.94
C PRO A 250 13.87 -31.12 -33.78
N HIS A 251 13.78 -29.84 -34.23
CA HIS A 251 14.78 -29.23 -35.09
C HIS A 251 15.80 -28.46 -34.26
N GLU A 252 16.96 -29.07 -34.00
CA GLU A 252 17.99 -28.51 -33.13
C GLU A 252 18.47 -27.12 -33.57
N ASN A 253 18.67 -26.91 -34.88
CA ASN A 253 19.07 -25.61 -35.40
C ASN A 253 18.04 -24.50 -35.11
N LEU A 254 16.77 -24.80 -35.23
CA LEU A 254 15.69 -23.83 -34.93
C LEU A 254 15.66 -23.52 -33.43
N LYS A 255 15.76 -24.54 -32.60
CA LYS A 255 15.87 -24.41 -31.14
C LYS A 255 17.02 -23.49 -30.75
N ASN A 256 18.23 -23.78 -31.31
CA ASN A 256 19.43 -23.02 -31.04
C ASN A 256 19.32 -21.54 -31.49
N CYS A 257 18.62 -21.25 -32.60
CA CYS A 257 18.35 -19.87 -33.00
C CYS A 257 17.51 -19.09 -31.95
N TYR A 258 16.48 -19.71 -31.37
CA TYR A 258 15.68 -19.08 -30.31
C TYR A 258 16.46 -18.94 -29.00
N ILE A 259 17.30 -19.91 -28.64
CA ILE A 259 18.19 -19.82 -27.48
C ILE A 259 19.19 -18.68 -27.68
N LEU A 260 19.78 -18.56 -28.88
CA LEU A 260 20.70 -17.48 -29.21
C LEU A 260 20.03 -16.10 -29.07
N ALA A 261 18.82 -15.95 -29.63
CA ALA A 261 18.06 -14.72 -29.47
C ALA A 261 17.78 -14.41 -28.00
N SER A 262 17.44 -15.42 -27.19
CA SER A 262 17.22 -15.27 -25.74
C SER A 262 18.50 -14.83 -25.01
N LEU A 263 19.66 -15.39 -25.33
CA LEU A 263 20.95 -15.01 -24.75
C LEU A 263 21.31 -13.55 -25.07
N ILE A 264 21.14 -13.12 -26.34
CA ILE A 264 21.41 -11.74 -26.75
C ILE A 264 20.47 -10.77 -26.02
N ASN A 265 19.16 -11.03 -26.03
CA ASN A 265 18.19 -10.18 -25.33
C ASN A 265 18.44 -10.13 -23.82
N ASN A 266 18.85 -11.25 -23.21
CA ASN A 266 19.20 -11.28 -21.79
C ASN A 266 20.45 -10.45 -21.51
N SER A 267 21.48 -10.52 -22.38
CA SER A 267 22.68 -9.71 -22.19
C SER A 267 22.38 -8.21 -22.25
N ILE A 268 21.47 -7.78 -23.16
CA ILE A 268 21.02 -6.39 -23.25
C ILE A 268 20.35 -5.97 -21.94
N ARG A 269 19.39 -6.77 -21.42
CA ARG A 269 18.72 -6.50 -20.15
C ARG A 269 19.70 -6.42 -18.97
N ARG A 270 20.69 -7.30 -18.91
CA ARG A 270 21.72 -7.27 -17.87
C ARG A 270 22.58 -6.00 -17.96
N ALA A 271 22.91 -5.55 -19.16
CA ALA A 271 23.63 -4.28 -19.35
C ALA A 271 22.78 -3.06 -18.92
N GLU A 272 21.48 -3.05 -19.21
CA GLU A 272 20.54 -2.02 -18.77
C GLU A 272 20.41 -1.97 -17.23
N GLU A 273 20.56 -3.12 -16.55
CA GLU A 273 20.60 -3.22 -15.10
C GLU A 273 22.00 -2.92 -14.50
N TYR A 274 22.97 -2.48 -15.29
CA TYR A 274 24.39 -2.25 -14.90
C TYR A 274 25.12 -3.51 -14.43
N LYS A 275 24.61 -4.71 -14.75
CA LYS A 275 25.20 -6.01 -14.44
C LYS A 275 26.11 -6.47 -15.58
N TYR A 276 27.19 -5.74 -15.79
CA TYR A 276 28.05 -5.90 -16.97
C TYR A 276 28.74 -7.28 -17.02
N ASP A 277 29.15 -7.85 -15.88
CA ASP A 277 29.77 -9.17 -15.84
C ASP A 277 28.79 -10.25 -16.31
N ASP A 278 27.53 -10.20 -15.86
CA ASP A 278 26.48 -11.09 -16.34
C ASP A 278 26.19 -10.90 -17.84
N ALA A 279 26.15 -9.65 -18.30
CA ALA A 279 25.93 -9.34 -19.71
C ALA A 279 27.03 -9.96 -20.59
N ILE A 280 28.30 -9.81 -20.19
CA ILE A 280 29.47 -10.39 -20.89
C ILE A 280 29.40 -11.91 -20.89
N ALA A 281 29.07 -12.53 -19.77
CA ALA A 281 28.92 -13.98 -19.67
C ALA A 281 27.84 -14.52 -20.63
N ARG A 282 26.70 -13.81 -20.79
CA ARG A 282 25.64 -14.16 -21.74
C ARG A 282 26.11 -14.01 -23.18
N LEU A 283 26.83 -12.94 -23.50
CA LEU A 283 27.40 -12.73 -24.85
C LEU A 283 28.42 -13.78 -25.18
N TYR A 284 29.31 -14.13 -24.23
CA TYR A 284 30.30 -15.21 -24.44
C TYR A 284 29.59 -16.52 -24.78
N ARG A 285 28.53 -16.88 -24.02
CA ARG A 285 27.75 -18.09 -24.31
C ARG A 285 27.04 -18.02 -25.66
N ALA A 286 26.61 -16.84 -26.08
CA ALA A 286 26.02 -16.64 -27.41
C ALA A 286 27.00 -16.88 -28.53
N PHE A 287 28.27 -16.43 -28.40
CA PHE A 287 29.35 -16.70 -29.36
C PHE A 287 29.71 -18.20 -29.43
N GLU A 288 29.76 -18.87 -28.28
CA GLU A 288 29.97 -20.33 -28.28
C GLU A 288 28.86 -21.06 -29.03
N LEU A 289 27.60 -20.68 -28.78
CA LEU A 289 26.46 -21.29 -29.46
C LEU A 289 26.47 -21.06 -30.98
N ILE A 290 26.86 -19.86 -31.44
CA ILE A 290 27.06 -19.59 -32.89
C ILE A 290 28.09 -20.52 -33.48
N ALA A 291 29.22 -20.72 -32.78
CA ALA A 291 30.26 -21.63 -33.24
C ALA A 291 29.76 -23.08 -33.29
N GLN A 292 29.02 -23.53 -32.29
CA GLN A 292 28.41 -24.87 -32.23
C GLN A 292 27.43 -25.10 -33.39
N ILE A 293 26.54 -24.14 -33.68
CA ILE A 293 25.59 -24.20 -34.81
C ILE A 293 26.36 -24.35 -36.14
N ARG A 294 27.42 -23.56 -36.33
CA ARG A 294 28.20 -23.59 -37.57
C ARG A 294 29.02 -24.88 -37.77
N LEU A 295 29.48 -25.46 -36.69
CA LEU A 295 30.30 -26.68 -36.71
C LEU A 295 29.42 -27.95 -36.73
N GLY A 296 28.12 -27.86 -36.69
CA GLY A 296 27.17 -28.97 -36.65
C GLY A 296 27.34 -29.87 -35.41
N LYS A 297 27.75 -29.28 -34.31
CA LYS A 297 27.97 -29.95 -33.03
C LYS A 297 26.89 -29.64 -32.02
#